data_301af020bd4aaac927a60a0d2f8b7b3b
#
_entry.id   301af020bd4aaac927a60a0d2f8b7b3b
#
_cell.length_a   1.000
_cell.length_b   1.000
_cell.length_c   1.000
_cell.angle_alpha   90.00
_cell.angle_beta   90.00
_cell.angle_gamma   90.00
#
_symmetry.space_group_name_H-M   'P 1'
#
loop_
_entity.id
_entity.type
_entity.pdbx_description
1 polymer ?
#
loop_
_entity_poly.entity_id
_entity_poly.type
_entity_poly.pdbx_seq_one_letter_code
_entity_poly.pdbx_strand_id
1 'polypeptide(L)'
;MIRRKLSTLLTAMSLTALTTAAWAQSGQYTALSNSNIRAQPTTQSAVIGGLQSGETVTVVAEAAGGSWYQVELPDGGTGYIFGRLLQAPPEAHDMTTPETAEPTEDGRSPALDDAFVYFITPYDGDIIPGGQVWVRMGLRNMGSSPAGVDRRFTGHHHLLVNAEQLPPLNEAIPADDNHIHFGRGQTEHLMQLPPGEHTLQLLLGDHNHVPHNPPVMSKPITIIVPES
;
A
#
# COMPACT_ATOMS: atom_id res chain seq x y z
N MET A 1 -30.76 48.60 -47.92
CA MET A 1 -30.23 48.54 -46.53
C MET A 1 -30.51 47.14 -45.97
N ILE A 2 -29.54 46.25 -46.00
CA ILE A 2 -29.66 44.88 -45.58
C ILE A 2 -28.88 44.75 -44.28
N ARG A 3 -29.61 44.56 -43.15
CA ARG A 3 -29.02 44.29 -41.83
C ARG A 3 -28.69 42.77 -41.71
N ARG A 4 -27.41 42.43 -41.69
CA ARG A 4 -26.93 41.07 -41.35
C ARG A 4 -26.95 40.95 -39.82
N LYS A 5 -27.70 39.96 -39.32
CA LYS A 5 -27.63 39.50 -37.90
C LYS A 5 -26.42 38.57 -37.77
N LEU A 6 -25.46 38.93 -36.95
CA LEU A 6 -24.42 38.01 -36.49
C LEU A 6 -25.01 37.16 -35.38
N SER A 7 -25.07 35.83 -35.60
CA SER A 7 -25.36 34.86 -34.54
C SER A 7 -24.03 34.41 -33.92
N THR A 8 -23.82 34.78 -32.68
CA THR A 8 -22.68 34.30 -31.87
C THR A 8 -23.02 32.93 -31.34
N LEU A 9 -22.36 31.89 -31.84
CA LEU A 9 -22.39 30.55 -31.24
C LEU A 9 -21.48 30.55 -30.01
N LEU A 10 -22.08 30.40 -28.83
CA LEU A 10 -21.36 30.11 -27.59
C LEU A 10 -21.15 28.60 -27.52
N THR A 11 -19.91 28.16 -27.78
CA THR A 11 -19.50 26.77 -27.56
C THR A 11 -19.22 26.59 -26.07
N ALA A 12 -20.12 25.92 -25.37
CA ALA A 12 -19.91 25.50 -24.01
C ALA A 12 -18.92 24.32 -24.00
N MET A 13 -17.69 24.57 -23.58
CA MET A 13 -16.68 23.55 -23.32
C MET A 13 -17.00 22.92 -21.96
N SER A 14 -17.63 21.73 -22.00
CA SER A 14 -17.82 20.90 -20.79
C SER A 14 -16.48 20.32 -20.39
N LEU A 15 -15.91 20.88 -19.33
CA LEU A 15 -14.72 20.32 -18.66
C LEU A 15 -15.18 19.12 -17.81
N THR A 16 -15.12 17.92 -18.39
CA THR A 16 -15.29 16.68 -17.63
C THR A 16 -14.04 16.48 -16.77
N ALA A 17 -14.12 16.78 -15.49
CA ALA A 17 -13.12 16.37 -14.52
C ALA A 17 -13.16 14.84 -14.41
N LEU A 18 -12.17 14.15 -14.99
CA LEU A 18 -11.90 12.76 -14.66
C LEU A 18 -11.36 12.74 -13.23
N THR A 19 -12.21 12.45 -12.28
CA THR A 19 -11.79 11.98 -10.97
C THR A 19 -11.31 10.54 -11.15
N THR A 20 -10.01 10.33 -11.16
CA THR A 20 -9.42 8.99 -10.99
C THR A 20 -9.66 8.56 -9.55
N ALA A 21 -10.80 7.95 -9.28
CA ALA A 21 -10.98 7.17 -8.08
C ALA A 21 -10.09 5.93 -8.23
N ALA A 22 -9.17 5.73 -7.29
CA ALA A 22 -8.46 4.46 -7.15
C ALA A 22 -9.52 3.39 -6.83
N TRP A 23 -9.83 2.56 -7.81
CA TRP A 23 -10.82 1.50 -7.69
C TRP A 23 -10.14 0.34 -6.96
N ALA A 24 -10.63 -0.03 -5.77
CA ALA A 24 -10.50 -1.40 -5.35
C ALA A 24 -11.15 -2.24 -6.46
N GLN A 25 -10.40 -3.18 -7.02
CA GLN A 25 -10.97 -4.02 -8.07
C GLN A 25 -12.13 -4.80 -7.46
N SER A 26 -13.33 -4.60 -8.01
CA SER A 26 -14.48 -5.42 -7.66
C SER A 26 -14.15 -6.87 -8.01
N GLY A 27 -14.32 -7.80 -7.07
CA GLY A 27 -13.96 -9.19 -7.31
C GLY A 27 -14.17 -10.09 -6.10
N GLN A 28 -13.84 -11.36 -6.27
CA GLN A 28 -13.92 -12.37 -5.22
C GLN A 28 -12.68 -12.30 -4.32
N TYR A 29 -12.87 -11.99 -3.05
CA TYR A 29 -11.81 -11.94 -2.03
C TYR A 29 -11.98 -13.08 -1.05
N THR A 30 -10.87 -13.58 -0.49
CA THR A 30 -10.87 -14.66 0.50
C THR A 30 -10.59 -14.10 1.89
N ALA A 31 -11.38 -14.50 2.89
CA ALA A 31 -11.16 -14.11 4.27
C ALA A 31 -9.91 -14.81 4.84
N LEU A 32 -8.95 -14.03 5.35
CA LEU A 32 -7.72 -14.53 5.97
C LEU A 32 -7.96 -15.08 7.40
N SER A 33 -9.03 -14.63 8.02
CA SER A 33 -9.43 -15.05 9.37
C SER A 33 -10.95 -14.88 9.53
N ASN A 34 -11.50 -15.43 10.62
CA ASN A 34 -12.89 -15.17 10.97
C ASN A 34 -13.10 -13.67 11.16
N SER A 35 -14.03 -13.11 10.39
CA SER A 35 -14.17 -11.66 10.22
C SER A 35 -15.64 -11.24 10.31
N ASN A 36 -15.90 -10.11 10.96
CA ASN A 36 -17.24 -9.54 11.05
C ASN A 36 -17.53 -8.64 9.85
N ILE A 37 -18.72 -8.78 9.27
CA ILE A 37 -19.28 -7.83 8.31
C ILE A 37 -20.17 -6.86 9.08
N ARG A 38 -19.99 -5.56 8.84
CA ARG A 38 -20.64 -4.48 9.60
C ARG A 38 -21.54 -3.63 8.70
N ALA A 39 -22.54 -2.99 9.31
CA ALA A 39 -23.46 -2.12 8.60
C ALA A 39 -22.81 -0.81 8.08
N GLN A 40 -21.71 -0.37 8.68
CA GLN A 40 -20.94 0.83 8.30
C GLN A 40 -19.43 0.56 8.43
N PRO A 41 -18.57 1.31 7.72
CA PRO A 41 -17.13 1.12 7.71
C PRO A 41 -16.45 1.63 9.00
N THR A 42 -16.87 1.11 10.15
CA THR A 42 -16.34 1.43 11.48
C THR A 42 -16.47 0.25 12.43
N THR A 43 -15.51 0.11 13.33
CA THR A 43 -15.52 -0.96 14.35
C THR A 43 -16.65 -0.83 15.37
N GLN A 44 -17.27 0.33 15.49
CA GLN A 44 -18.39 0.58 16.41
C GLN A 44 -19.77 0.27 15.80
N SER A 45 -19.82 0.02 14.50
CA SER A 45 -21.07 -0.30 13.79
C SER A 45 -21.57 -1.70 14.13
N ALA A 46 -22.89 -1.90 14.01
CA ALA A 46 -23.53 -3.20 14.21
C ALA A 46 -22.91 -4.26 13.28
N VAL A 47 -22.72 -5.46 13.82
CA VAL A 47 -22.36 -6.66 13.05
C VAL A 47 -23.62 -7.20 12.39
N ILE A 48 -23.60 -7.34 11.07
CA ILE A 48 -24.74 -7.79 10.25
C ILE A 48 -24.46 -9.13 9.56
N GLY A 49 -23.22 -9.62 9.66
CA GLY A 49 -22.80 -10.88 9.07
C GLY A 49 -21.38 -11.21 9.48
N GLY A 50 -20.84 -12.29 8.93
CA GLY A 50 -19.46 -12.71 9.17
C GLY A 50 -18.98 -13.65 8.08
N LEU A 51 -17.65 -13.76 7.97
CA LEU A 51 -16.95 -14.73 7.13
C LEU A 51 -16.07 -15.60 8.02
N GLN A 52 -15.97 -16.87 7.71
CA GLN A 52 -14.97 -17.75 8.29
C GLN A 52 -13.67 -17.66 7.48
N SER A 53 -12.57 -18.03 8.12
CA SER A 53 -11.28 -18.11 7.44
C SER A 53 -11.38 -19.05 6.23
N GLY A 54 -10.94 -18.57 5.06
CA GLY A 54 -11.02 -19.29 3.79
C GLY A 54 -12.32 -19.09 3.00
N GLU A 55 -13.36 -18.49 3.58
CA GLU A 55 -14.57 -18.15 2.82
C GLU A 55 -14.32 -16.97 1.87
N THR A 56 -15.03 -16.98 0.74
CA THR A 56 -14.96 -15.93 -0.29
C THR A 56 -16.13 -14.97 -0.20
N VAL A 57 -15.90 -13.71 -0.55
CA VAL A 57 -16.90 -12.66 -0.61
C VAL A 57 -16.64 -11.74 -1.81
N THR A 58 -17.70 -11.24 -2.43
CA THR A 58 -17.58 -10.27 -3.51
C THR A 58 -17.36 -8.86 -2.91
N VAL A 59 -16.20 -8.27 -3.18
CA VAL A 59 -15.94 -6.85 -2.93
C VAL A 59 -16.53 -6.05 -4.09
N VAL A 60 -17.35 -5.06 -3.78
CA VAL A 60 -18.01 -4.20 -4.78
C VAL A 60 -17.45 -2.80 -4.82
N ALA A 61 -16.86 -2.32 -3.72
CA ALA A 61 -16.23 -1.00 -3.65
C ALA A 61 -15.28 -0.91 -2.45
N GLU A 62 -14.39 0.08 -2.50
CA GLU A 62 -13.62 0.54 -1.35
C GLU A 62 -14.36 1.70 -0.67
N ALA A 63 -14.51 1.64 0.65
CA ALA A 63 -15.11 2.74 1.40
C ALA A 63 -14.14 3.91 1.55
N ALA A 64 -14.68 5.11 1.70
CA ALA A 64 -13.89 6.33 1.89
C ALA A 64 -12.88 6.15 3.05
N GLY A 65 -11.61 6.41 2.77
CA GLY A 65 -10.50 6.21 3.72
C GLY A 65 -9.69 4.92 3.52
N GLY A 66 -10.03 4.06 2.54
CA GLY A 66 -9.17 2.97 2.05
C GLY A 66 -8.96 1.77 2.98
N SER A 67 -9.54 1.78 4.18
CA SER A 67 -9.35 0.70 5.15
C SER A 67 -10.47 -0.33 5.18
N TRP A 68 -11.61 -0.03 4.60
CA TRP A 68 -12.80 -0.86 4.58
C TRP A 68 -13.25 -1.17 3.18
N TYR A 69 -13.67 -2.40 2.92
CA TYR A 69 -14.29 -2.81 1.67
C TYR A 69 -15.78 -3.02 1.84
N GLN A 70 -16.54 -2.52 0.88
CA GLN A 70 -17.95 -2.83 0.76
C GLN A 70 -18.10 -4.19 0.08
N VAL A 71 -18.83 -5.09 0.70
CA VAL A 71 -19.03 -6.46 0.24
C VAL A 71 -20.50 -6.76 0.03
N GLU A 72 -20.79 -7.68 -0.90
CA GLU A 72 -22.13 -8.18 -1.17
C GLU A 72 -22.50 -9.27 -0.16
N LEU A 73 -23.72 -9.20 0.36
CA LEU A 73 -24.28 -10.20 1.28
C LEU A 73 -25.13 -11.22 0.51
N PRO A 74 -25.33 -12.45 1.04
CA PRO A 74 -26.11 -13.49 0.39
C PRO A 74 -27.59 -13.14 0.13
N ASP A 75 -28.13 -12.16 0.84
CA ASP A 75 -29.48 -11.64 0.67
C ASP A 75 -29.59 -10.52 -0.35
N GLY A 76 -28.50 -10.18 -1.05
CA GLY A 76 -28.40 -9.08 -2.01
C GLY A 76 -28.18 -7.71 -1.39
N GLY A 77 -28.03 -7.63 -0.05
CA GLY A 77 -27.62 -6.43 0.65
C GLY A 77 -26.11 -6.18 0.54
N THR A 78 -25.65 -5.11 1.18
CA THR A 78 -24.21 -4.81 1.29
C THR A 78 -23.81 -4.56 2.74
N GLY A 79 -22.56 -4.90 3.05
CA GLY A 79 -21.95 -4.63 4.34
C GLY A 79 -20.49 -4.19 4.18
N TYR A 80 -19.82 -3.98 5.28
CA TYR A 80 -18.43 -3.52 5.29
C TYR A 80 -17.55 -4.47 6.09
N ILE A 81 -16.40 -4.82 5.51
CA ILE A 81 -15.37 -5.62 6.15
C ILE A 81 -14.05 -4.87 6.12
N PHE A 82 -13.23 -5.06 7.13
CA PHE A 82 -11.93 -4.41 7.17
C PHE A 82 -11.00 -5.04 6.13
N GLY A 83 -10.52 -4.25 5.18
CA GLY A 83 -9.85 -4.72 3.96
C GLY A 83 -8.63 -5.61 4.21
N ARG A 84 -7.86 -5.38 5.29
CA ARG A 84 -6.71 -6.23 5.65
C ARG A 84 -7.08 -7.65 6.10
N LEU A 85 -8.35 -7.93 6.36
CA LEU A 85 -8.84 -9.27 6.68
C LEU A 85 -9.20 -10.08 5.44
N LEU A 86 -9.08 -9.46 4.27
CA LEU A 86 -9.37 -10.06 2.97
C LEU A 86 -8.09 -10.16 2.13
N GLN A 87 -7.95 -11.27 1.48
CA GLN A 87 -6.96 -11.50 0.42
C GLN A 87 -7.66 -11.30 -0.93
N ALA A 88 -7.10 -10.42 -1.75
CA ALA A 88 -7.52 -10.29 -3.14
C ALA A 88 -7.36 -11.64 -3.86
N PRO A 89 -8.22 -11.95 -4.87
CA PRO A 89 -7.96 -13.09 -5.73
C PRO A 89 -6.54 -12.96 -6.28
N PRO A 90 -5.80 -14.08 -6.41
CA PRO A 90 -4.57 -14.02 -7.17
C PRO A 90 -4.99 -13.56 -8.57
N GLU A 91 -4.68 -12.33 -8.91
CA GLU A 91 -4.70 -11.95 -10.32
C GLU A 91 -3.81 -12.98 -11.01
N ALA A 92 -4.31 -13.59 -12.07
CA ALA A 92 -3.55 -14.53 -12.87
C ALA A 92 -2.44 -13.73 -13.60
N HIS A 93 -1.47 -13.26 -12.84
CA HIS A 93 -0.19 -12.92 -13.41
C HIS A 93 0.36 -14.26 -13.93
N ASP A 94 0.45 -14.37 -15.23
CA ASP A 94 1.03 -15.53 -15.89
C ASP A 94 2.48 -15.73 -15.40
N MET A 95 2.60 -16.50 -14.31
CA MET A 95 3.90 -16.85 -13.71
C MET A 95 4.61 -17.92 -14.53
N THR A 96 4.09 -18.30 -15.70
CA THR A 96 4.64 -19.39 -16.51
C THR A 96 5.75 -18.98 -17.46
N THR A 97 6.03 -17.67 -17.57
CA THR A 97 7.18 -17.21 -18.34
C THR A 97 8.20 -16.57 -17.40
N PRO A 98 9.42 -17.12 -17.24
CA PRO A 98 10.53 -16.37 -16.69
C PRO A 98 11.01 -15.37 -17.76
N GLU A 99 10.17 -14.43 -18.10
CA GLU A 99 10.58 -13.31 -18.92
C GLU A 99 11.43 -12.41 -18.03
N THR A 100 12.68 -12.25 -18.39
CA THR A 100 13.56 -11.23 -17.83
C THR A 100 12.82 -9.93 -17.94
N ALA A 101 12.39 -9.34 -16.81
CA ALA A 101 11.78 -8.02 -16.85
C ALA A 101 12.79 -7.08 -17.45
N GLU A 102 12.51 -6.57 -18.63
CA GLU A 102 13.32 -5.51 -19.20
C GLU A 102 13.38 -4.39 -18.15
N PRO A 103 14.58 -3.85 -17.88
CA PRO A 103 14.70 -2.67 -17.03
C PRO A 103 13.78 -1.57 -17.55
N THR A 104 13.27 -0.75 -16.64
CA THR A 104 12.52 0.45 -17.04
C THR A 104 13.42 1.38 -17.87
N GLU A 105 12.86 2.34 -18.60
CA GLU A 105 13.61 3.27 -19.45
C GLU A 105 14.76 3.98 -18.71
N ASP A 106 14.66 4.13 -17.40
CA ASP A 106 15.68 4.70 -16.53
C ASP A 106 16.64 3.66 -15.91
N GLY A 107 16.55 2.39 -16.34
CA GLY A 107 17.44 1.31 -15.90
C GLY A 107 17.13 0.71 -14.54
N ARG A 108 16.03 1.10 -13.87
CA ARG A 108 15.61 0.55 -12.60
C ARG A 108 14.87 -0.78 -12.77
N SER A 109 14.87 -1.59 -11.73
CA SER A 109 14.06 -2.79 -11.67
C SER A 109 12.57 -2.44 -11.67
N PRO A 110 11.73 -3.08 -12.52
CA PRO A 110 10.31 -2.80 -12.55
C PRO A 110 9.61 -3.31 -11.29
N ALA A 111 8.59 -2.60 -10.85
CA ALA A 111 7.62 -3.09 -9.89
C ALA A 111 6.27 -3.36 -10.56
N LEU A 112 5.42 -4.14 -9.91
CA LEU A 112 4.01 -4.23 -10.30
C LEU A 112 3.29 -2.95 -9.86
N ASP A 113 2.34 -2.47 -10.67
CA ASP A 113 1.63 -1.20 -10.44
C ASP A 113 0.90 -1.13 -9.09
N ASP A 114 0.48 -2.27 -8.57
CA ASP A 114 -0.23 -2.43 -7.31
C ASP A 114 0.65 -2.98 -6.17
N ALA A 115 1.98 -3.02 -6.37
CA ALA A 115 2.92 -3.41 -5.33
C ALA A 115 3.04 -2.33 -4.27
N PHE A 116 3.01 -2.72 -3.00
CA PHE A 116 3.26 -1.80 -1.90
C PHE A 116 3.83 -2.49 -0.67
N VAL A 117 4.59 -1.72 0.11
CA VAL A 117 5.04 -2.07 1.46
C VAL A 117 4.19 -1.35 2.49
N TYR A 118 4.01 -1.95 3.66
CA TYR A 118 3.20 -1.39 4.74
C TYR A 118 3.68 -1.82 6.11
N PHE A 119 3.37 -1.04 7.13
CA PHE A 119 3.61 -1.41 8.51
C PHE A 119 2.51 -2.36 9.00
N ILE A 120 2.93 -3.51 9.52
CA ILE A 120 2.05 -4.39 10.33
C ILE A 120 2.00 -3.84 11.75
N THR A 121 3.12 -3.32 12.24
CA THR A 121 3.30 -2.55 13.47
C THR A 121 4.59 -1.72 13.34
N PRO A 122 4.72 -0.53 13.94
CA PRO A 122 3.68 0.23 14.64
C PRO A 122 2.66 0.85 13.69
N TYR A 123 1.60 1.44 14.27
CA TYR A 123 0.61 2.23 13.54
C TYR A 123 0.92 3.72 13.65
N ASP A 124 0.36 4.49 12.73
CA ASP A 124 0.40 5.95 12.80
C ASP A 124 -0.28 6.45 14.09
N GLY A 125 0.42 7.31 14.83
CA GLY A 125 -0.03 7.84 16.11
C GLY A 125 0.22 6.91 17.32
N ASP A 126 0.89 5.77 17.17
CA ASP A 126 1.19 4.90 18.30
C ASP A 126 2.10 5.58 19.33
N ILE A 127 1.75 5.39 20.61
CA ILE A 127 2.57 5.81 21.76
C ILE A 127 3.33 4.59 22.25
N ILE A 128 4.68 4.67 22.28
CA ILE A 128 5.58 3.57 22.61
C ILE A 128 6.36 3.87 23.91
N PRO A 129 5.81 3.56 25.09
CA PRO A 129 6.50 3.78 26.36
C PRO A 129 7.83 3.01 26.39
N GLY A 130 8.89 3.68 26.86
CA GLY A 130 10.24 3.11 26.95
C GLY A 130 10.98 2.99 25.62
N GLY A 131 10.38 3.40 24.49
CA GLY A 131 11.04 3.55 23.19
C GLY A 131 11.47 2.26 22.49
N GLN A 132 11.04 1.08 22.98
CA GLN A 132 11.34 -0.19 22.32
C GLN A 132 10.30 -0.45 21.24
N VAL A 133 10.65 -0.15 19.98
CA VAL A 133 9.78 -0.20 18.82
C VAL A 133 9.96 -1.51 18.09
N TRP A 134 8.90 -2.33 18.06
CA TRP A 134 8.86 -3.53 17.23
C TRP A 134 8.30 -3.17 15.85
N VAL A 135 9.16 -3.08 14.86
CA VAL A 135 8.77 -2.80 13.47
C VAL A 135 8.54 -4.13 12.76
N ARG A 136 7.33 -4.35 12.24
CA ARG A 136 6.99 -5.49 11.39
C ARG A 136 6.45 -4.97 10.07
N MET A 137 6.99 -5.51 8.98
CA MET A 137 6.80 -4.99 7.63
C MET A 137 6.08 -6.02 6.78
N GLY A 138 5.13 -5.57 5.98
CA GLY A 138 4.46 -6.37 4.97
C GLY A 138 4.81 -5.88 3.58
N LEU A 139 4.82 -6.82 2.63
CA LEU A 139 4.98 -6.56 1.21
C LEU A 139 3.85 -7.27 0.47
N ARG A 140 3.21 -6.57 -0.47
CA ARG A 140 2.13 -7.13 -1.29
C ARG A 140 2.49 -7.04 -2.76
N ASN A 141 2.08 -8.08 -3.49
CA ASN A 141 2.22 -8.24 -4.94
C ASN A 141 3.68 -8.25 -5.45
N MET A 142 4.64 -8.38 -4.54
CA MET A 142 6.05 -8.66 -4.85
C MET A 142 6.63 -9.62 -3.81
N GLY A 143 7.78 -10.19 -4.11
CA GLY A 143 8.50 -11.08 -3.21
C GLY A 143 9.59 -10.37 -2.42
N SER A 144 9.85 -10.83 -1.18
CA SER A 144 11.06 -10.45 -0.46
C SER A 144 12.24 -11.33 -0.88
N SER A 145 13.38 -10.73 -1.18
CA SER A 145 14.63 -11.42 -1.49
C SER A 145 15.81 -10.76 -0.79
N PRO A 146 16.88 -11.49 -0.50
CA PRO A 146 18.11 -10.87 -0.02
C PRO A 146 18.72 -9.90 -1.05
N ALA A 147 19.47 -8.91 -0.56
CA ALA A 147 20.32 -8.06 -1.39
C ALA A 147 21.27 -8.91 -2.25
N GLY A 148 21.56 -8.47 -3.47
CA GLY A 148 22.38 -9.19 -4.43
C GLY A 148 21.68 -10.34 -5.17
N VAL A 149 20.44 -10.70 -4.80
CA VAL A 149 19.64 -11.71 -5.51
C VAL A 149 18.80 -11.03 -6.56
N ASP A 150 19.26 -11.06 -7.80
CA ASP A 150 18.53 -10.54 -8.96
C ASP A 150 17.40 -11.50 -9.32
N ARG A 151 16.20 -11.15 -8.92
CA ARG A 151 14.98 -11.90 -9.24
C ARG A 151 13.85 -10.93 -9.52
N ARG A 152 13.15 -11.14 -10.62
CA ARG A 152 12.03 -10.31 -11.05
C ARG A 152 10.99 -10.15 -9.95
N PHE A 153 10.51 -8.91 -9.78
CA PHE A 153 9.47 -8.54 -8.80
C PHE A 153 9.81 -8.97 -7.37
N THR A 154 11.08 -8.88 -7.02
CA THR A 154 11.53 -9.07 -5.64
C THR A 154 12.42 -7.92 -5.20
N GLY A 155 12.48 -7.73 -3.88
CA GLY A 155 13.34 -6.74 -3.28
C GLY A 155 13.49 -6.96 -1.77
N HIS A 156 14.15 -6.05 -1.10
CA HIS A 156 14.30 -6.08 0.34
C HIS A 156 13.94 -4.73 0.96
N HIS A 157 13.48 -4.80 2.19
CA HIS A 157 13.00 -3.63 2.91
C HIS A 157 14.15 -2.70 3.31
N HIS A 158 13.88 -1.41 3.26
CA HIS A 158 14.61 -0.36 3.95
C HIS A 158 13.61 0.40 4.83
N LEU A 159 14.04 0.78 6.03
CA LEU A 159 13.25 1.59 6.95
C LEU A 159 13.93 2.96 7.09
N LEU A 160 13.23 3.98 6.70
CA LEU A 160 13.62 5.36 6.89
C LEU A 160 13.13 5.81 8.27
N VAL A 161 14.04 6.31 9.09
CA VAL A 161 13.77 6.78 10.47
C VAL A 161 14.16 8.24 10.56
N ASN A 162 13.20 9.12 10.78
CA ASN A 162 13.43 10.57 10.86
C ASN A 162 14.18 11.14 9.64
N ALA A 163 14.03 10.53 8.48
CA ALA A 163 14.62 11.03 7.25
C ALA A 163 13.92 12.32 6.83
N GLU A 164 14.67 13.41 6.68
CA GLU A 164 14.12 14.71 6.28
C GLU A 164 13.60 14.70 4.84
N GLN A 165 14.19 13.86 3.99
CA GLN A 165 13.83 13.72 2.58
C GLN A 165 13.96 12.26 2.16
N LEU A 166 13.21 11.87 1.15
CA LEU A 166 13.41 10.59 0.49
C LEU A 166 14.78 10.56 -0.19
N PRO A 167 15.49 9.42 -0.18
CA PRO A 167 16.69 9.26 -0.99
C PRO A 167 16.36 9.39 -2.48
N PRO A 168 17.35 9.71 -3.34
CA PRO A 168 17.16 9.68 -4.78
C PRO A 168 16.61 8.31 -5.22
N LEU A 169 15.53 8.32 -6.01
CA LEU A 169 14.85 7.08 -6.39
C LEU A 169 15.56 6.30 -7.52
N ASN A 170 16.60 6.86 -8.10
CA ASN A 170 17.40 6.27 -9.17
C ASN A 170 18.84 5.92 -8.72
N GLU A 171 19.10 5.99 -7.43
CA GLU A 171 20.37 5.64 -6.81
C GLU A 171 20.16 4.62 -5.70
N ALA A 172 21.23 3.97 -5.26
CA ALA A 172 21.15 3.04 -4.14
C ALA A 172 20.76 3.78 -2.85
N ILE A 173 19.78 3.22 -2.13
CA ILE A 173 19.33 3.73 -0.85
C ILE A 173 20.53 3.73 0.12
N PRO A 174 20.83 4.84 0.79
CA PRO A 174 21.91 4.88 1.77
C PRO A 174 21.73 3.84 2.89
N ALA A 175 22.82 3.47 3.53
CA ALA A 175 22.81 2.66 4.77
C ALA A 175 23.48 3.49 5.86
N ASP A 176 22.69 4.17 6.66
CA ASP A 176 23.12 5.05 7.77
C ASP A 176 22.10 4.99 8.92
N ASP A 177 22.24 5.85 9.91
CA ASP A 177 21.36 5.86 11.10
C ASP A 177 19.89 6.18 10.75
N ASN A 178 19.63 6.85 9.63
CA ASN A 178 18.29 7.20 9.16
C ASN A 178 17.75 6.23 8.11
N HIS A 179 18.57 5.33 7.57
CA HIS A 179 18.21 4.39 6.52
C HIS A 179 18.63 2.97 6.89
N ILE A 180 17.78 2.26 7.62
CA ILE A 180 18.07 0.91 8.10
C ILE A 180 17.83 -0.10 6.98
N HIS A 181 18.87 -0.87 6.65
CA HIS A 181 18.89 -1.84 5.56
C HIS A 181 18.62 -3.27 6.04
N PHE A 182 17.66 -3.95 5.41
CA PHE A 182 17.26 -5.33 5.72
C PHE A 182 17.72 -6.32 4.64
N GLY A 183 19.01 -6.29 4.32
CA GLY A 183 19.62 -7.01 3.19
C GLY A 183 19.58 -8.53 3.23
N ARG A 184 19.02 -9.16 4.28
CA ARG A 184 18.79 -10.60 4.33
C ARG A 184 17.33 -10.97 4.05
N GLY A 185 16.51 -10.00 3.62
CA GLY A 185 15.07 -10.20 3.42
C GLY A 185 14.27 -10.23 4.72
N GLN A 186 14.78 -9.61 5.80
CA GLN A 186 14.07 -9.52 7.08
C GLN A 186 12.78 -8.72 6.91
N THR A 187 11.74 -9.15 7.61
CA THR A 187 10.43 -8.51 7.62
C THR A 187 10.06 -7.94 9.00
N GLU A 188 10.98 -8.02 9.95
CA GLU A 188 10.79 -7.47 11.28
C GLU A 188 12.10 -6.98 11.89
N HIS A 189 12.00 -5.99 12.78
CA HIS A 189 13.13 -5.40 13.48
C HIS A 189 12.70 -4.81 14.81
N LEU A 190 13.49 -5.06 15.85
CA LEU A 190 13.32 -4.43 17.15
C LEU A 190 14.38 -3.33 17.29
N MET A 191 13.94 -2.10 17.49
CA MET A 191 14.84 -0.94 17.63
C MET A 191 14.51 -0.15 18.88
N GLN A 192 15.51 0.61 19.36
CA GLN A 192 15.34 1.52 20.50
C GLN A 192 15.39 2.96 19.98
N LEU A 193 14.32 3.72 20.25
CA LEU A 193 14.26 5.14 19.94
C LEU A 193 14.26 5.97 21.24
N PRO A 194 14.91 7.14 21.25
CA PRO A 194 14.87 8.06 22.38
C PRO A 194 13.46 8.67 22.53
N PRO A 195 13.15 9.32 23.67
CA PRO A 195 11.95 10.12 23.80
C PRO A 195 11.83 11.17 22.69
N GLY A 196 10.62 11.34 22.16
CA GLY A 196 10.31 12.29 21.09
C GLY A 196 9.30 11.75 20.10
N GLU A 197 9.04 12.54 19.09
CA GLU A 197 8.24 12.17 17.91
C GLU A 197 9.18 11.63 16.83
N HIS A 198 8.81 10.50 16.24
CA HIS A 198 9.59 9.82 15.21
C HIS A 198 8.76 9.52 14.00
N THR A 199 9.29 9.86 12.82
CA THR A 199 8.69 9.50 11.55
C THR A 199 9.34 8.23 11.00
N LEU A 200 8.53 7.28 10.57
CA LEU A 200 8.96 6.02 9.98
C LEU A 200 8.35 5.88 8.58
N GLN A 201 9.14 5.41 7.61
CA GLN A 201 8.64 5.11 6.27
C GLN A 201 9.37 3.89 5.70
N LEU A 202 8.65 3.04 4.98
CA LEU A 202 9.22 1.89 4.29
C LEU A 202 9.48 2.20 2.82
N LEU A 203 10.60 1.69 2.30
CA LEU A 203 10.98 1.75 0.90
C LEU A 203 11.58 0.38 0.50
N LEU A 204 11.17 -0.17 -0.63
CA LEU A 204 11.70 -1.42 -1.16
C LEU A 204 12.84 -1.13 -2.13
N GLY A 205 14.01 -1.69 -1.88
CA GLY A 205 15.15 -1.68 -2.79
C GLY A 205 15.26 -2.99 -3.56
N ASP A 206 15.74 -2.93 -4.78
CA ASP A 206 16.06 -4.09 -5.62
C ASP A 206 17.37 -4.77 -5.16
N HIS A 207 17.88 -5.73 -5.93
CA HIS A 207 19.12 -6.45 -5.63
C HIS A 207 20.34 -5.53 -5.49
N ASN A 208 20.33 -4.34 -6.09
CA ASN A 208 21.37 -3.30 -6.00
C ASN A 208 21.02 -2.17 -5.02
N HIS A 209 19.98 -2.35 -4.20
CA HIS A 209 19.48 -1.33 -3.26
C HIS A 209 18.80 -0.14 -3.94
N VAL A 210 18.57 -0.16 -5.25
CA VAL A 210 17.91 0.91 -5.97
C VAL A 210 16.40 0.76 -5.86
N PRO A 211 15.64 1.83 -5.53
CA PRO A 211 14.18 1.76 -5.53
C PRO A 211 13.62 1.34 -6.89
N HIS A 212 12.61 0.48 -6.88
CA HIS A 212 11.91 0.04 -8.08
C HIS A 212 11.25 1.20 -8.84
N ASN A 213 10.86 0.95 -10.09
CA ASN A 213 10.03 1.86 -10.88
C ASN A 213 8.73 1.17 -11.33
N PRO A 214 7.53 1.63 -10.85
CA PRO A 214 7.30 2.70 -9.87
C PRO A 214 7.88 2.36 -8.49
N PRO A 215 8.16 3.37 -7.63
CA PRO A 215 8.74 3.12 -6.32
C PRO A 215 7.73 2.44 -5.39
N VAL A 216 8.15 1.34 -4.76
CA VAL A 216 7.35 0.58 -3.80
C VAL A 216 7.64 1.10 -2.40
N MET A 217 6.77 1.96 -1.89
CA MET A 217 6.96 2.61 -0.60
C MET A 217 5.66 2.72 0.21
N SER A 218 5.79 2.84 1.53
CA SER A 218 4.66 3.13 2.41
C SER A 218 4.37 4.63 2.46
N LYS A 219 3.19 5.00 2.97
CA LYS A 219 3.02 6.33 3.56
C LYS A 219 3.92 6.43 4.78
N PRO A 220 4.45 7.62 5.11
CA PRO A 220 5.11 7.84 6.40
C PRO A 220 4.08 7.71 7.53
N ILE A 221 4.52 7.18 8.65
CA ILE A 221 3.78 7.15 9.90
C ILE A 221 4.56 7.89 10.97
N THR A 222 3.86 8.44 11.94
CA THR A 222 4.44 9.11 13.10
C THR A 222 4.16 8.30 14.35
N ILE A 223 5.17 8.07 15.18
CA ILE A 223 5.04 7.44 16.50
C ILE A 223 5.62 8.35 17.58
N ILE A 224 5.15 8.18 18.80
CA ILE A 224 5.58 9.01 19.94
C ILE A 224 6.20 8.13 21.01
N VAL A 225 7.44 8.44 21.40
CA VAL A 225 8.09 7.88 22.57
C VAL A 225 8.00 8.90 23.70
N PRO A 226 7.19 8.67 24.76
CA PRO A 226 7.06 9.62 25.85
C PRO A 226 8.35 9.70 26.68
N GLU A 227 8.56 10.86 27.29
CA GLU A 227 9.58 10.99 28.37
C GLU A 227 9.20 10.08 29.53
N SER A 228 10.17 9.48 30.19
CA SER A 228 10.00 8.57 31.32
C SER A 228 9.85 9.32 32.65
#